data_279b7e5ecb376992450801b87fc60f7e
#
_entry.id   279b7e5ecb376992450801b87fc60f7e
#
_cell.length_a   1.000
_cell.length_b   1.000
_cell.length_c   1.000
_cell.angle_alpha   90.00
_cell.angle_beta   90.00
_cell.angle_gamma   90.00
#
_symmetry.space_group_name_H-M   'P 1'
#
loop_
_entity.id
_entity.type
_entity.pdbx_description
1 polymer ?
#
loop_
_entity_poly.entity_id
_entity_poly.type
_entity_poly.pdbx_seq_one_letter_code
_entity_poly.pdbx_strand_id
1 'polypeptide(L)'
;MKKFLLASALAVSAISFAQIGFSSTRFGIIAGGNYSGVKNAHNPSGPRFAFQGGVLALIPIGSENQFFLQPEVTYYGAGETGKDKDAKGVDGYNAVYANNYLSVPIYFKGYFSEAASEFFGMAGPRFNFLMSQNVKNVPVIRPYYDPDFQDPLYPNVNGKASKFNFGLGIGIGYSYKRQLELAARYDFGISNTYPGLDKEPKGTTKSKSEQVLSVTLSYIFN
;
A
#
# COMPACT_ATOMS: atom_id res chain seq x y z
N MET A 1 22.31 12.83 9.46
CA MET A 1 22.41 13.45 8.14
C MET A 1 23.50 12.81 7.25
N LYS A 2 24.77 12.65 7.68
CA LYS A 2 25.83 12.06 6.82
C LYS A 2 25.55 10.64 6.31
N LYS A 3 24.91 9.76 7.12
CA LYS A 3 24.56 8.39 6.72
C LYS A 3 23.40 8.35 5.69
N PHE A 4 22.52 9.32 5.71
CA PHE A 4 21.44 9.47 4.72
C PHE A 4 21.97 9.95 3.37
N LEU A 5 22.91 10.88 3.38
CA LEU A 5 23.60 11.35 2.18
C LEU A 5 24.45 10.25 1.52
N LEU A 6 25.05 9.38 2.32
CA LEU A 6 25.84 8.23 1.79
C LEU A 6 24.92 7.19 1.15
N ALA A 7 23.77 6.89 1.75
CA ALA A 7 22.79 5.96 1.20
C ALA A 7 22.13 6.49 -0.08
N SER A 8 21.84 7.79 -0.14
CA SER A 8 21.32 8.42 -1.36
C SER A 8 22.37 8.50 -2.47
N ALA A 9 23.65 8.77 -2.14
CA ALA A 9 24.72 8.77 -3.12
C ALA A 9 25.00 7.36 -3.69
N LEU A 10 24.93 6.32 -2.85
CA LEU A 10 25.03 4.92 -3.29
C LEU A 10 23.85 4.51 -4.17
N ALA A 11 22.62 4.95 -3.83
CA ALA A 11 21.44 4.66 -4.65
C ALA A 11 21.52 5.37 -6.02
N VAL A 12 21.98 6.62 -6.07
CA VAL A 12 22.16 7.38 -7.32
C VAL A 12 23.29 6.78 -8.16
N SER A 13 24.39 6.35 -7.56
CA SER A 13 25.47 5.68 -8.29
C SER A 13 25.06 4.32 -8.86
N ALA A 14 24.25 3.54 -8.12
CA ALA A 14 23.73 2.27 -8.63
C ALA A 14 22.82 2.46 -9.87
N ILE A 15 22.02 3.53 -9.90
CA ILE A 15 21.19 3.88 -11.06
C ILE A 15 22.04 4.30 -12.27
N SER A 16 23.20 4.93 -12.05
CA SER A 16 24.07 5.40 -13.14
C SER A 16 24.80 4.26 -13.87
N PHE A 17 24.93 3.09 -13.25
CA PHE A 17 25.55 1.90 -13.88
C PHE A 17 24.52 0.91 -14.47
N ALA A 18 23.23 1.11 -14.20
CA ALA A 18 22.19 0.26 -14.76
C ALA A 18 21.86 0.69 -16.19
N GLN A 19 22.19 -0.13 -17.17
CA GLN A 19 21.61 0.01 -18.50
C GLN A 19 20.12 -0.31 -18.43
N ILE A 20 19.28 0.73 -18.40
CA ILE A 20 17.82 0.59 -18.42
C ILE A 20 17.41 0.34 -19.88
N GLY A 21 16.99 -0.88 -20.17
CA GLY A 21 16.57 -1.29 -21.52
C GLY A 21 15.11 -0.99 -21.80
N PHE A 22 14.76 0.24 -22.15
CA PHE A 22 13.37 0.60 -22.49
C PHE A 22 12.82 -0.15 -23.71
N SER A 23 13.67 -0.54 -24.65
CA SER A 23 13.29 -1.31 -25.86
C SER A 23 12.82 -2.73 -25.54
N SER A 24 13.23 -3.29 -24.41
CA SER A 24 12.87 -4.63 -23.94
C SER A 24 11.83 -4.61 -22.81
N THR A 25 11.18 -3.46 -22.61
CA THR A 25 10.12 -3.33 -21.59
C THR A 25 8.92 -4.17 -21.97
N ARG A 26 8.46 -4.99 -21.02
CA ARG A 26 7.22 -5.77 -21.13
C ARG A 26 6.13 -5.12 -20.28
N PHE A 27 4.91 -5.17 -20.78
CA PHE A 27 3.74 -4.67 -20.05
C PHE A 27 2.90 -5.81 -19.55
N GLY A 28 2.08 -5.54 -18.55
CA GLY A 28 1.19 -6.54 -17.98
C GLY A 28 0.01 -5.93 -17.25
N ILE A 29 -0.89 -6.81 -16.85
CA ILE A 29 -2.03 -6.49 -15.99
C ILE A 29 -1.85 -7.19 -14.65
N ILE A 30 -2.44 -6.61 -13.61
CA ILE A 30 -2.39 -7.13 -12.26
C ILE A 30 -3.76 -7.02 -11.60
N ALA A 31 -4.15 -8.04 -10.85
CA ALA A 31 -5.33 -8.03 -9.99
C ALA A 31 -5.04 -8.78 -8.69
N GLY A 32 -5.75 -8.44 -7.61
CA GLY A 32 -5.54 -9.12 -6.34
C GLY A 32 -6.48 -8.69 -5.23
N GLY A 33 -6.30 -9.33 -4.08
CA GLY A 33 -7.02 -9.04 -2.85
C GLY A 33 -6.09 -8.44 -1.80
N ASN A 34 -6.63 -7.48 -1.05
CA ASN A 34 -5.96 -6.76 0.02
C ASN A 34 -6.62 -7.06 1.36
N TYR A 35 -5.82 -7.35 2.36
CA TYR A 35 -6.22 -7.45 3.77
C TYR A 35 -5.51 -6.33 4.52
N SER A 36 -6.27 -5.29 4.88
CA SER A 36 -5.70 -4.02 5.33
C SER A 36 -6.19 -3.63 6.72
N GLY A 37 -5.38 -2.83 7.42
CA GLY A 37 -5.73 -2.18 8.67
C GLY A 37 -4.93 -0.90 8.83
N VAL A 38 -5.36 -0.03 9.74
CA VAL A 38 -4.65 1.20 10.05
C VAL A 38 -4.29 1.21 11.53
N LYS A 39 -2.99 1.16 11.83
CA LYS A 39 -2.53 1.20 13.22
C LYS A 39 -2.94 2.49 13.91
N ASN A 40 -3.39 2.40 15.15
CA ASN A 40 -3.70 3.53 16.04
C ASN A 40 -4.79 4.51 15.52
N ALA A 41 -5.62 4.13 14.53
CA ALA A 41 -6.60 5.06 13.97
C ALA A 41 -7.96 4.98 14.66
N HIS A 42 -8.66 3.89 14.54
CA HIS A 42 -10.03 3.77 15.05
C HIS A 42 -10.11 2.76 16.21
N ASN A 43 -11.18 2.85 16.98
CA ASN A 43 -11.49 1.92 18.07
C ASN A 43 -13.01 1.74 18.17
N PRO A 44 -13.55 0.50 18.01
CA PRO A 44 -12.80 -0.73 17.71
C PRO A 44 -12.15 -0.72 16.33
N SER A 45 -11.11 -1.54 16.13
CA SER A 45 -10.36 -1.67 14.88
C SER A 45 -10.19 -3.13 14.51
N GLY A 46 -10.52 -3.46 13.28
CA GLY A 46 -10.34 -4.76 12.68
C GLY A 46 -10.00 -4.65 11.19
N PRO A 47 -9.53 -5.73 10.58
CA PRO A 47 -9.07 -5.68 9.21
C PRO A 47 -10.23 -5.50 8.21
N ARG A 48 -9.89 -4.90 7.06
CA ARG A 48 -10.77 -4.77 5.91
C ARG A 48 -10.24 -5.61 4.75
N PHE A 49 -11.14 -6.35 4.12
CA PHE A 49 -10.86 -6.98 2.83
C PHE A 49 -11.28 -6.06 1.68
N ALA A 50 -10.39 -5.88 0.70
CA ALA A 50 -10.63 -5.05 -0.48
C ALA A 50 -9.89 -5.64 -1.69
N PHE A 51 -10.09 -5.03 -2.87
CA PHE A 51 -9.46 -5.45 -4.10
C PHE A 51 -8.47 -4.41 -4.62
N GLN A 52 -7.55 -4.87 -5.46
CA GLN A 52 -6.69 -4.03 -6.27
C GLN A 52 -6.63 -4.56 -7.70
N GLY A 53 -6.32 -3.67 -8.66
CA GLY A 53 -6.13 -4.04 -10.03
C GLY A 53 -5.61 -2.88 -10.87
N GLY A 54 -4.85 -3.21 -11.93
CA GLY A 54 -4.25 -2.20 -12.77
C GLY A 54 -3.29 -2.76 -13.79
N VAL A 55 -2.29 -1.95 -14.11
CA VAL A 55 -1.26 -2.25 -15.11
C VAL A 55 0.13 -2.16 -14.50
N LEU A 56 1.06 -2.86 -15.10
CA LEU A 56 2.47 -2.84 -14.73
C LEU A 56 3.36 -2.76 -15.97
N ALA A 57 4.57 -2.26 -15.77
CA ALA A 57 5.65 -2.42 -16.73
C ALA A 57 6.81 -3.18 -16.06
N LEU A 58 7.47 -4.04 -16.79
CA LEU A 58 8.65 -4.79 -16.36
C LEU A 58 9.83 -4.33 -17.20
N ILE A 59 10.63 -3.43 -16.65
CA ILE A 59 11.76 -2.75 -17.31
C ILE A 59 13.04 -3.45 -16.89
N PRO A 60 13.78 -4.12 -17.80
CA PRO A 60 15.01 -4.83 -17.44
C PRO A 60 16.12 -3.86 -17.02
N ILE A 61 16.88 -4.29 -16.00
CA ILE A 61 18.06 -3.61 -15.51
C ILE A 61 19.25 -4.51 -15.74
N GLY A 62 20.19 -4.07 -16.58
CA GLY A 62 21.32 -4.89 -17.02
C GLY A 62 20.99 -5.83 -18.18
N SER A 63 21.93 -6.68 -18.56
CA SER A 63 21.86 -7.57 -19.73
C SER A 63 21.30 -8.98 -19.43
N GLU A 64 21.24 -9.37 -18.16
CA GLU A 64 21.01 -10.76 -17.75
C GLU A 64 19.53 -11.14 -17.55
N ASN A 65 18.59 -10.22 -17.81
CA ASN A 65 17.14 -10.46 -17.62
C ASN A 65 16.77 -11.05 -16.24
N GLN A 66 17.55 -10.78 -15.23
CA GLN A 66 17.33 -11.24 -13.86
C GLN A 66 16.74 -10.15 -12.97
N PHE A 67 17.14 -8.89 -13.19
CA PHE A 67 16.70 -7.75 -12.40
C PHE A 67 15.84 -6.81 -13.23
N PHE A 68 14.79 -6.28 -12.60
CA PHE A 68 13.82 -5.41 -13.24
C PHE A 68 13.40 -4.27 -12.32
N LEU A 69 13.08 -3.15 -12.91
CA LEU A 69 12.24 -2.14 -12.30
C LEU A 69 10.78 -2.41 -12.70
N GLN A 70 9.88 -2.50 -11.72
CA GLN A 70 8.47 -2.78 -11.93
C GLN A 70 7.61 -1.63 -11.40
N PRO A 71 7.42 -0.54 -12.17
CA PRO A 71 6.39 0.44 -11.86
C PRO A 71 5.01 -0.14 -12.16
N GLU A 72 4.06 0.21 -11.30
CA GLU A 72 2.66 -0.17 -11.47
C GLU A 72 1.76 1.07 -11.33
N VAL A 73 0.59 1.01 -11.94
CA VAL A 73 -0.51 1.95 -11.70
C VAL A 73 -1.75 1.13 -11.41
N THR A 74 -2.22 1.19 -10.18
CA THR A 74 -3.31 0.33 -9.70
C THR A 74 -4.40 1.13 -8.98
N TYR A 75 -5.65 0.76 -9.20
CA TYR A 75 -6.70 1.00 -8.20
C TYR A 75 -6.41 0.11 -7.00
N TYR A 76 -6.42 0.69 -5.82
CA TYR A 76 -5.98 0.02 -4.59
C TYR A 76 -6.94 0.34 -3.45
N GLY A 77 -7.73 -0.66 -3.05
CA GLY A 77 -8.62 -0.55 -1.90
C GLY A 77 -7.91 -0.91 -0.60
N ALA A 78 -8.03 -0.06 0.42
CA ALA A 78 -7.47 -0.26 1.74
C ALA A 78 -8.34 0.39 2.83
N GLY A 79 -7.81 0.49 4.06
CA GLY A 79 -8.51 0.99 5.24
C GLY A 79 -8.77 -0.09 6.28
N GLU A 80 -9.80 0.06 7.09
CA GLU A 80 -10.12 -0.86 8.18
C GLU A 80 -11.61 -0.95 8.47
N THR A 81 -11.99 -1.83 9.38
CA THR A 81 -13.36 -1.97 9.90
C THR A 81 -13.34 -1.87 11.44
N GLY A 82 -14.50 -1.80 12.06
CA GLY A 82 -14.64 -1.96 13.50
C GLY A 82 -14.69 -3.41 13.99
N LYS A 83 -14.54 -4.41 13.11
CA LYS A 83 -14.70 -5.84 13.42
C LYS A 83 -13.48 -6.42 14.17
N ASP A 84 -13.24 -5.89 15.35
CA ASP A 84 -12.34 -6.52 16.32
C ASP A 84 -13.04 -7.73 16.96
N LYS A 85 -12.29 -8.83 17.09
CA LYS A 85 -12.81 -10.09 17.67
C LYS A 85 -13.37 -9.92 19.10
N ASP A 86 -12.78 -9.01 19.87
CA ASP A 86 -13.11 -8.77 21.27
C ASP A 86 -14.16 -7.64 21.46
N ALA A 87 -14.57 -6.98 20.37
CA ALA A 87 -15.51 -5.85 20.39
C ALA A 87 -16.91 -6.17 19.82
N LYS A 88 -17.27 -7.45 19.72
CA LYS A 88 -18.57 -7.86 19.19
C LYS A 88 -19.71 -7.28 20.04
N GLY A 89 -20.61 -6.49 19.41
CA GLY A 89 -21.72 -5.82 20.10
C GLY A 89 -21.37 -4.45 20.69
N VAL A 90 -20.10 -4.01 20.63
CA VAL A 90 -19.69 -2.66 21.02
C VAL A 90 -20.07 -1.67 19.92
N ASP A 91 -20.36 -0.41 20.31
CA ASP A 91 -20.59 0.70 19.38
C ASP A 91 -19.41 0.85 18.42
N GLY A 92 -19.73 0.93 17.12
CA GLY A 92 -18.73 0.97 16.05
C GLY A 92 -18.21 -0.40 15.57
N TYR A 93 -18.68 -1.53 16.11
CA TYR A 93 -18.28 -2.86 15.63
C TYR A 93 -18.50 -3.07 14.12
N ASN A 94 -19.60 -2.53 13.59
CA ASN A 94 -19.94 -2.60 12.16
C ASN A 94 -19.40 -1.41 11.35
N ALA A 95 -18.55 -0.56 11.94
CA ALA A 95 -17.97 0.56 11.23
C ALA A 95 -17.09 0.08 10.07
N VAL A 96 -17.08 0.88 9.00
CA VAL A 96 -16.22 0.65 7.82
C VAL A 96 -15.56 1.98 7.47
N TYR A 97 -14.23 1.98 7.42
CA TYR A 97 -13.40 3.12 7.03
C TYR A 97 -12.66 2.74 5.75
N ALA A 98 -13.32 2.93 4.62
CA ALA A 98 -12.80 2.51 3.32
C ALA A 98 -12.05 3.65 2.64
N ASN A 99 -10.79 3.43 2.31
CA ASN A 99 -9.98 4.31 1.49
C ASN A 99 -9.68 3.63 0.16
N ASN A 100 -9.89 4.35 -0.93
CA ASN A 100 -9.55 3.85 -2.25
C ASN A 100 -8.55 4.81 -2.90
N TYR A 101 -7.49 4.27 -3.44
CA TYR A 101 -6.35 5.02 -3.96
C TYR A 101 -6.07 4.71 -5.42
N LEU A 102 -5.54 5.69 -6.13
CA LEU A 102 -4.64 5.45 -7.24
C LEU A 102 -3.25 5.20 -6.63
N SER A 103 -2.74 4.00 -6.77
CA SER A 103 -1.44 3.61 -6.21
C SER A 103 -0.40 3.45 -7.30
N VAL A 104 0.78 4.02 -7.06
CA VAL A 104 1.94 3.97 -7.96
C VAL A 104 3.13 3.39 -7.18
N PRO A 105 3.20 2.07 -6.99
CA PRO A 105 4.41 1.43 -6.50
C PRO A 105 5.48 1.37 -7.58
N ILE A 106 6.75 1.43 -7.16
CA ILE A 106 7.91 1.24 -8.02
C ILE A 106 8.81 0.20 -7.34
N TYR A 107 8.70 -1.05 -7.77
CA TYR A 107 9.46 -2.14 -7.18
C TYR A 107 10.77 -2.40 -7.94
N PHE A 108 11.84 -2.62 -7.21
CA PHE A 108 12.97 -3.38 -7.68
C PHE A 108 12.64 -4.86 -7.51
N LYS A 109 12.70 -5.62 -8.60
CA LYS A 109 12.34 -7.02 -8.66
C LYS A 109 13.53 -7.84 -9.13
N GLY A 110 13.82 -8.94 -8.43
CA GLY A 110 14.86 -9.87 -8.79
C GLY A 110 14.32 -11.30 -8.88
N TYR A 111 14.59 -11.97 -9.97
CA TYR A 111 14.38 -13.40 -10.11
C TYR A 111 15.57 -14.16 -9.53
N PHE A 112 15.33 -15.29 -8.87
CA PHE A 112 16.38 -16.01 -8.14
C PHE A 112 17.26 -16.88 -9.03
N SER A 113 16.83 -17.14 -10.26
CA SER A 113 17.59 -17.86 -11.28
C SER A 113 17.26 -17.35 -12.69
N GLU A 114 17.87 -17.94 -13.71
CA GLU A 114 17.57 -17.64 -15.12
C GLU A 114 16.50 -18.56 -15.71
N ALA A 115 15.91 -19.45 -14.92
CA ALA A 115 14.89 -20.37 -15.38
C ALA A 115 13.65 -19.64 -15.90
N ALA A 116 12.93 -20.25 -16.83
CA ALA A 116 11.69 -19.71 -17.36
C ALA A 116 10.56 -19.62 -16.29
N SER A 117 10.60 -20.51 -15.30
CA SER A 117 9.64 -20.55 -14.20
C SER A 117 10.40 -20.61 -12.89
N GLU A 118 10.22 -19.61 -12.04
CA GLU A 118 11.06 -19.40 -10.86
C GLU A 118 10.46 -18.48 -9.81
N PHE A 119 11.06 -18.48 -8.64
CA PHE A 119 10.73 -17.51 -7.59
C PHE A 119 11.38 -16.15 -7.85
N PHE A 120 10.73 -15.11 -7.32
CA PHE A 120 11.25 -13.76 -7.34
C PHE A 120 10.97 -13.04 -6.01
N GLY A 121 11.80 -12.06 -5.71
CA GLY A 121 11.60 -11.10 -4.64
C GLY A 121 11.42 -9.70 -5.20
N MET A 122 10.71 -8.84 -4.48
CA MET A 122 10.53 -7.44 -4.85
C MET A 122 10.49 -6.54 -3.63
N ALA A 123 11.00 -5.32 -3.77
CA ALA A 123 10.89 -4.29 -2.76
C ALA A 123 10.91 -2.90 -3.40
N GLY A 124 10.21 -1.93 -2.80
CA GLY A 124 10.24 -0.58 -3.33
C GLY A 124 9.25 0.38 -2.66
N PRO A 125 9.35 1.67 -3.00
CA PRO A 125 8.42 2.68 -2.54
C PRO A 125 7.03 2.51 -3.16
N ARG A 126 6.01 2.94 -2.42
CA ARG A 126 4.63 3.01 -2.86
C ARG A 126 4.08 4.41 -2.59
N PHE A 127 3.48 4.99 -3.61
CA PHE A 127 2.84 6.31 -3.59
C PHE A 127 1.34 6.13 -3.79
N ASN A 128 0.53 6.49 -2.79
CA ASN A 128 -0.91 6.34 -2.81
C ASN A 128 -1.59 7.72 -2.85
N PHE A 129 -2.40 7.96 -3.86
CA PHE A 129 -3.19 9.17 -4.05
C PHE A 129 -4.65 8.82 -3.76
N LEU A 130 -5.23 9.44 -2.71
CA LEU A 130 -6.61 9.18 -2.30
C LEU A 130 -7.59 9.60 -3.39
N MET A 131 -8.37 8.66 -3.90
CA MET A 131 -9.44 8.90 -4.86
C MET A 131 -10.79 9.09 -4.16
N SER A 132 -11.06 8.24 -3.17
CA SER A 132 -12.30 8.33 -2.37
C SER A 132 -12.11 7.74 -0.99
N GLN A 133 -12.79 8.36 -0.03
CA GLN A 133 -12.98 7.85 1.32
C GLN A 133 -14.47 7.57 1.52
N ASN A 134 -14.82 6.41 2.08
CA ASN A 134 -16.18 6.00 2.35
C ASN A 134 -16.26 5.48 3.78
N VAL A 135 -17.07 6.14 4.61
CA VAL A 135 -17.21 5.78 6.02
C VAL A 135 -18.65 5.39 6.28
N LYS A 136 -18.86 4.31 7.05
CA LYS A 136 -20.20 3.80 7.40
C LYS A 136 -20.23 3.37 8.85
N ASN A 137 -21.41 3.50 9.48
CA ASN A 137 -21.67 3.02 10.83
C ASN A 137 -20.65 3.52 11.86
N VAL A 138 -20.36 4.81 11.81
CA VAL A 138 -19.45 5.48 12.75
C VAL A 138 -19.96 5.31 14.18
N PRO A 139 -19.09 5.04 15.18
CA PRO A 139 -19.49 4.99 16.57
C PRO A 139 -20.19 6.29 17.03
N VAL A 140 -21.30 6.16 17.72
CA VAL A 140 -22.05 7.32 18.22
C VAL A 140 -21.22 8.16 19.19
N ILE A 141 -20.39 7.51 20.00
CA ILE A 141 -19.51 8.17 20.98
C ILE A 141 -18.25 8.82 20.35
N ARG A 142 -18.00 8.61 19.05
CA ARG A 142 -16.87 9.15 18.29
C ARG A 142 -17.32 9.65 16.91
N PRO A 143 -18.25 10.60 16.86
CA PRO A 143 -18.82 11.07 15.60
C PRO A 143 -17.77 11.70 14.68
N TYR A 144 -16.66 12.21 15.23
CA TYR A 144 -15.53 12.77 14.49
C TYR A 144 -14.74 11.75 13.65
N TYR A 145 -15.03 10.46 13.74
CA TYR A 145 -14.50 9.47 12.78
C TYR A 145 -15.15 9.61 11.40
N ASP A 146 -16.32 10.25 11.32
CA ASP A 146 -16.90 10.67 10.05
C ASP A 146 -16.12 11.87 9.48
N PRO A 147 -15.59 11.78 8.24
CA PRO A 147 -14.85 12.89 7.63
C PRO A 147 -15.70 14.14 7.40
N ASP A 148 -17.02 14.01 7.29
CA ASP A 148 -17.93 15.12 7.03
C ASP A 148 -18.50 15.74 8.31
N PHE A 149 -18.31 15.09 9.45
CA PHE A 149 -18.72 15.61 10.74
C PHE A 149 -17.74 16.66 11.28
N GLN A 150 -18.27 17.77 11.76
CA GLN A 150 -17.51 18.80 12.46
C GLN A 150 -17.94 18.83 13.93
N ASP A 151 -17.04 18.42 14.82
CA ASP A 151 -17.29 18.46 16.26
C ASP A 151 -17.16 19.89 16.79
N PRO A 152 -18.22 20.47 17.40
CA PRO A 152 -18.15 21.83 17.97
C PRO A 152 -17.13 21.98 19.11
N LEU A 153 -16.88 20.91 19.87
CA LEU A 153 -15.94 20.89 20.99
C LEU A 153 -14.50 20.63 20.54
N TYR A 154 -14.33 19.90 19.41
CA TYR A 154 -13.05 19.47 18.86
C TYR A 154 -12.93 19.77 17.36
N PRO A 155 -12.95 21.06 16.97
CA PRO A 155 -13.06 21.47 15.55
C PRO A 155 -11.87 21.01 14.68
N ASN A 156 -10.74 20.67 15.30
CA ASN A 156 -9.53 20.17 14.62
C ASN A 156 -9.42 18.65 14.59
N VAL A 157 -10.37 17.92 15.20
CA VAL A 157 -10.42 16.46 15.19
C VAL A 157 -11.37 16.00 14.09
N ASN A 158 -10.90 15.21 13.17
CA ASN A 158 -11.72 14.67 12.08
C ASN A 158 -11.12 13.38 11.53
N GLY A 159 -11.97 12.53 10.96
CA GLY A 159 -11.61 11.27 10.33
C GLY A 159 -11.18 11.38 8.86
N LYS A 160 -10.76 12.55 8.38
CA LYS A 160 -10.34 12.73 6.98
C LYS A 160 -9.05 12.00 6.71
N ALA A 161 -9.08 11.12 5.70
CA ALA A 161 -7.88 10.45 5.21
C ALA A 161 -6.99 11.44 4.45
N SER A 162 -5.69 11.26 4.59
CA SER A 162 -4.67 12.04 3.89
C SER A 162 -4.80 11.85 2.37
N LYS A 163 -4.74 12.95 1.60
CA LYS A 163 -4.82 12.89 0.13
C LYS A 163 -3.65 12.14 -0.51
N PHE A 164 -2.52 12.12 0.18
CA PHE A 164 -1.31 11.44 -0.25
C PHE A 164 -0.74 10.61 0.90
N ASN A 165 -0.43 9.34 0.61
CA ASN A 165 0.23 8.43 1.53
C ASN A 165 1.44 7.80 0.87
N PHE A 166 2.51 7.69 1.64
CA PHE A 166 3.77 7.06 1.24
C PHE A 166 4.00 5.83 2.09
N GLY A 167 4.52 4.77 1.47
CA GLY A 167 4.88 3.53 2.12
C GLY A 167 6.02 2.81 1.42
N LEU A 168 6.39 1.69 1.98
CA LEU A 168 7.33 0.72 1.39
C LEU A 168 6.61 -0.61 1.25
N GLY A 169 6.79 -1.26 0.11
CA GLY A 169 6.30 -2.60 -0.15
C GLY A 169 7.45 -3.59 -0.28
N ILE A 170 7.22 -4.79 0.23
CA ILE A 170 8.07 -5.97 -0.01
C ILE A 170 7.18 -7.10 -0.49
N GLY A 171 7.74 -8.01 -1.27
CA GLY A 171 6.97 -9.16 -1.77
C GLY A 171 7.86 -10.30 -2.22
N ILE A 172 7.25 -11.46 -2.26
CA ILE A 172 7.82 -12.68 -2.83
C ILE A 172 6.75 -13.32 -3.70
N GLY A 173 7.17 -13.95 -4.79
CA GLY A 173 6.23 -14.62 -5.69
C GLY A 173 6.89 -15.70 -6.52
N TYR A 174 6.04 -16.35 -7.29
CA TYR A 174 6.43 -17.35 -8.28
C TYR A 174 5.97 -16.92 -9.67
N SER A 175 6.85 -17.02 -10.63
CA SER A 175 6.61 -16.70 -12.03
C SER A 175 6.60 -17.99 -12.85
N TYR A 176 5.51 -18.23 -13.56
CA TYR A 176 5.40 -19.30 -14.52
C TYR A 176 5.66 -18.78 -15.94
N LYS A 177 6.69 -19.29 -16.60
CA LYS A 177 7.15 -18.88 -17.93
C LYS A 177 7.42 -17.37 -18.06
N ARG A 178 7.71 -16.71 -16.95
CA ARG A 178 7.89 -15.25 -16.85
C ARG A 178 6.72 -14.43 -17.43
N GLN A 179 5.52 -15.02 -17.42
CA GLN A 179 4.28 -14.41 -17.89
C GLN A 179 3.21 -14.38 -16.82
N LEU A 180 2.92 -15.52 -16.19
CA LEU A 180 1.92 -15.59 -15.13
C LEU A 180 2.61 -15.60 -13.77
N GLU A 181 2.30 -14.61 -12.94
CA GLU A 181 2.96 -14.41 -11.66
C GLU A 181 1.96 -14.35 -10.51
N LEU A 182 2.20 -15.14 -9.48
CA LEU A 182 1.50 -15.08 -8.20
C LEU A 182 2.45 -14.51 -7.15
N ALA A 183 2.02 -13.46 -6.44
CA ALA A 183 2.83 -12.84 -5.40
C ALA A 183 2.05 -12.57 -4.12
N ALA A 184 2.72 -12.76 -2.98
CA ALA A 184 2.32 -12.23 -1.69
C ALA A 184 3.14 -10.98 -1.41
N ARG A 185 2.49 -9.89 -0.99
CA ARG A 185 3.12 -8.58 -0.74
C ARG A 185 2.68 -8.05 0.61
N TYR A 186 3.56 -7.31 1.24
CA TYR A 186 3.25 -6.56 2.45
C TYR A 186 3.68 -5.10 2.30
N ASP A 187 2.74 -4.19 2.51
CA ASP A 187 2.94 -2.75 2.38
C ASP A 187 2.92 -2.09 3.76
N PHE A 188 4.02 -1.44 4.09
CA PHE A 188 4.21 -0.65 5.31
C PHE A 188 3.90 0.81 5.01
N GLY A 189 2.79 1.35 5.53
CA GLY A 189 2.53 2.78 5.50
C GLY A 189 3.51 3.51 6.42
N ILE A 190 4.14 4.55 5.89
CA ILE A 190 5.07 5.44 6.61
C ILE A 190 4.38 6.74 6.97
N SER A 191 3.56 7.27 6.07
CA SER A 191 2.80 8.48 6.30
C SER A 191 1.64 8.27 7.28
N ASN A 192 1.18 9.37 7.86
CA ASN A 192 -0.01 9.40 8.69
C ASN A 192 -1.27 9.43 7.81
N THR A 193 -2.04 8.36 7.85
CA THR A 193 -3.27 8.21 7.06
C THR A 193 -4.40 9.10 7.56
N TYR A 194 -4.49 9.34 8.87
CA TYR A 194 -5.55 10.16 9.50
C TYR A 194 -4.95 11.23 10.42
N PRO A 195 -4.36 12.30 9.88
CA PRO A 195 -3.69 13.32 10.70
C PRO A 195 -4.68 14.07 11.62
N GLY A 196 -5.95 14.18 11.26
CA GLY A 196 -6.97 14.78 12.11
C GLY A 196 -7.28 14.01 13.39
N LEU A 197 -6.91 12.73 13.46
CA LEU A 197 -7.10 11.90 14.66
C LEU A 197 -5.92 11.95 15.65
N ASP A 198 -4.87 12.71 15.38
CA ASP A 198 -3.73 12.84 16.31
C ASP A 198 -4.10 13.58 17.60
N LYS A 199 -5.18 14.37 17.57
CA LYS A 199 -5.71 15.14 18.71
C LYS A 199 -7.02 14.58 19.26
N GLU A 200 -7.32 13.33 18.91
CA GLU A 200 -8.55 12.67 19.36
C GLU A 200 -8.61 12.61 20.89
N PRO A 201 -9.74 13.00 21.53
CA PRO A 201 -9.96 12.81 22.95
C PRO A 201 -9.90 11.34 23.33
N LYS A 202 -9.07 10.97 24.29
CA LYS A 202 -8.79 9.56 24.69
C LYS A 202 -8.13 8.70 23.59
N GLY A 203 -7.66 9.31 22.50
CA GLY A 203 -6.90 8.65 21.44
C GLY A 203 -5.40 8.64 21.71
N THR A 204 -4.64 8.27 20.70
CA THR A 204 -3.18 8.26 20.74
C THR A 204 -2.60 9.26 19.74
N THR A 205 -1.55 9.97 20.15
CA THR A 205 -0.77 10.86 19.27
C THR A 205 0.15 10.12 18.29
N LYS A 206 0.17 8.77 18.35
CA LYS A 206 0.97 7.95 17.42
C LYS A 206 0.45 8.08 16.00
N SER A 207 1.36 8.06 15.04
CA SER A 207 1.04 8.05 13.60
C SER A 207 0.08 6.91 13.25
N LYS A 208 -0.94 7.22 12.44
CA LYS A 208 -1.94 6.28 11.94
C LYS A 208 -1.45 5.72 10.60
N SER A 209 -0.71 4.62 10.65
CA SER A 209 -0.09 4.05 9.46
C SER A 209 -0.87 2.86 8.91
N GLU A 210 -1.14 2.90 7.61
CA GLU A 210 -1.80 1.82 6.89
C GLU A 210 -0.87 0.63 6.73
N GLN A 211 -1.39 -0.58 6.94
CA GLN A 211 -0.68 -1.85 6.77
C GLN A 211 -1.52 -2.75 5.88
N VAL A 212 -0.94 -3.30 4.84
CA VAL A 212 -1.69 -4.12 3.88
C VAL A 212 -0.92 -5.38 3.52
N LEU A 213 -1.53 -6.53 3.76
CA LEU A 213 -1.13 -7.79 3.18
C LEU A 213 -1.94 -8.01 1.90
N SER A 214 -1.30 -8.32 0.79
CA SER A 214 -1.99 -8.58 -0.47
C SER A 214 -1.51 -9.85 -1.15
N VAL A 215 -2.43 -10.46 -1.91
CA VAL A 215 -2.12 -11.55 -2.84
C VAL A 215 -2.53 -11.09 -4.23
N THR A 216 -1.60 -11.14 -5.17
CA THR A 216 -1.78 -10.62 -6.53
C THR A 216 -1.47 -11.66 -7.58
N LEU A 217 -2.24 -11.66 -8.64
CA LEU A 217 -1.99 -12.39 -9.88
C LEU A 217 -1.70 -11.37 -10.98
N SER A 218 -0.59 -11.56 -11.70
CA SER A 218 -0.20 -10.70 -12.82
C SER A 218 -0.04 -11.52 -14.09
N TYR A 219 -0.40 -10.94 -15.22
CA TYR A 219 -0.08 -11.49 -16.54
C TYR A 219 0.74 -10.48 -17.32
N ILE A 220 1.94 -10.89 -17.74
CA ILE A 220 2.91 -10.10 -18.48
C ILE A 220 2.84 -10.49 -19.96
N PHE A 221 2.58 -9.52 -20.81
CA PHE A 221 2.53 -9.72 -22.25
C PHE A 221 3.95 -9.93 -22.82
N ASN A 222 4.04 -10.71 -23.89
CA ASN A 222 5.28 -10.90 -24.65
C ASN A 222 5.49 -9.75 -25.63
#